data_81e2d1c0ee427ff09f3648bc13d775f5
#
_entry.id   81e2d1c0ee427ff09f3648bc13d775f5
#
_cell.length_a   1.000
_cell.length_b   1.000
_cell.length_c   1.000
_cell.angle_alpha   90.00
_cell.angle_beta   90.00
_cell.angle_gamma   90.00
#
_symmetry.space_group_name_H-M   'P 1'
#
loop_
_entity.id
_entity.type
_entity.pdbx_description
1 polymer ?
#
loop_
_entity_poly.entity_id
_entity_poly.type
_entity_poly.pdbx_seq_one_letter_code
_entity_poly.pdbx_strand_id
1 'polypeptide(L)'
;MHPRPSPIAASLYTLRDMNVDVIIMHGPHGCCFRTGRLLESDGVRVLTTAMAENDFILGASEKLENTLKEAYDMFKPEFIGVVGTCASMIIGEDLKEAIANANLDCTVIPVESHGGFGEGDNTEGAIMVLDSAVEYGIIPREEADRQIEMLKKATEIEKTRGMAQGKYIQPNFGDNKEEVAKKIIKALRDNKKVAFVLNAKKETSYLFADILNFDYREINPENKPIIVANLDENIGLSRIRNHAVNIKQELKTDIDYITGGLDEYPVTGKAAADYLKENPVDLYVVCGVPHAFPVEEIEGESIAVTDGPRLVEPLRDLGYDNVVAEIDAHSKTLGTDKIVFSDFGGMIRSAIDWK
;
A
#
# COMPACT_ATOMS: atom_id res chain seq x y z
N MET A 1 -3.73 4.83 4.12
CA MET A 1 -3.94 5.72 2.94
C MET A 1 -4.24 7.10 3.45
N HIS A 2 -3.48 8.11 3.05
CA HIS A 2 -3.86 9.49 3.38
C HIS A 2 -5.18 9.84 2.70
N PRO A 3 -6.15 10.42 3.39
CA PRO A 3 -7.32 10.98 2.74
C PRO A 3 -6.88 12.17 1.89
N ARG A 4 -6.52 11.88 0.64
CA ARG A 4 -6.29 12.90 -0.37
C ARG A 4 -7.62 13.10 -1.10
N PRO A 5 -8.08 14.31 -1.31
CA PRO A 5 -9.31 14.58 -2.05
C PRO A 5 -9.07 14.37 -3.56
N SER A 6 -8.88 13.11 -3.98
CA SER A 6 -8.69 12.76 -5.39
C SER A 6 -9.19 11.36 -5.69
N PRO A 7 -10.50 11.20 -5.91
CA PRO A 7 -11.08 9.93 -6.36
C PRO A 7 -10.41 9.37 -7.60
N ILE A 8 -10.03 10.23 -8.56
CA ILE A 8 -9.31 9.81 -9.78
C ILE A 8 -7.98 9.12 -9.42
N ALA A 9 -7.17 9.72 -8.55
CA ALA A 9 -5.90 9.12 -8.16
C ALA A 9 -6.10 7.76 -7.47
N ALA A 10 -7.11 7.63 -6.61
CA ALA A 10 -7.44 6.37 -5.96
C ALA A 10 -7.89 5.31 -6.98
N SER A 11 -8.71 5.70 -7.98
CA SER A 11 -9.10 4.81 -9.06
C SER A 11 -7.90 4.25 -9.81
N LEU A 12 -6.93 5.10 -10.14
CA LEU A 12 -5.70 4.67 -10.82
C LEU A 12 -4.90 3.65 -10.00
N TYR A 13 -4.74 3.89 -8.69
CA TYR A 13 -4.02 2.96 -7.81
C TYR A 13 -4.78 1.64 -7.62
N THR A 14 -6.11 1.67 -7.52
CA THR A 14 -6.91 0.45 -7.35
C THR A 14 -6.89 -0.41 -8.63
N LEU A 15 -6.97 0.20 -9.81
CA LEU A 15 -6.79 -0.49 -11.09
C LEU A 15 -5.41 -1.15 -11.20
N ARG A 16 -4.34 -0.43 -10.80
CA ARG A 16 -2.99 -1.00 -10.72
C ARG A 16 -2.96 -2.26 -9.85
N ASP A 17 -3.61 -2.22 -8.69
CA ASP A 17 -3.60 -3.32 -7.72
C ASP A 17 -4.37 -4.56 -8.22
N MET A 18 -5.22 -4.38 -9.25
CA MET A 18 -5.87 -5.46 -9.99
C MET A 18 -5.02 -6.00 -11.15
N ASN A 19 -3.78 -5.50 -11.35
CA ASN A 19 -2.92 -5.83 -12.49
C ASN A 19 -3.51 -5.43 -13.85
N VAL A 20 -4.12 -4.25 -13.94
CA VAL A 20 -4.54 -3.68 -15.22
C VAL A 20 -3.34 -3.47 -16.15
N ASP A 21 -3.48 -3.82 -17.43
CA ASP A 21 -2.41 -3.64 -18.42
C ASP A 21 -2.29 -2.20 -18.89
N VAL A 22 -3.45 -1.55 -19.12
CA VAL A 22 -3.54 -0.18 -19.60
C VAL A 22 -4.63 0.58 -18.85
N ILE A 23 -4.32 1.80 -18.43
CA ILE A 23 -5.31 2.75 -17.93
C ILE A 23 -5.46 3.87 -18.97
N ILE A 24 -6.69 4.17 -19.36
CA ILE A 24 -7.02 5.31 -20.20
C ILE A 24 -7.77 6.35 -19.38
N MET A 25 -7.16 7.52 -19.25
CA MET A 25 -7.81 8.67 -18.62
C MET A 25 -8.60 9.44 -19.68
N HIS A 26 -9.92 9.44 -19.55
CA HIS A 26 -10.79 10.18 -20.44
C HIS A 26 -10.96 11.62 -19.95
N GLY A 27 -10.13 12.52 -20.47
CA GLY A 27 -10.09 13.91 -20.05
C GLY A 27 -8.94 14.72 -20.63
N PRO A 28 -8.73 15.94 -20.15
CA PRO A 28 -7.64 16.81 -20.57
C PRO A 28 -6.25 16.23 -20.26
N HIS A 29 -5.28 16.57 -21.08
CA HIS A 29 -3.90 16.06 -21.01
C HIS A 29 -3.21 16.21 -19.63
N GLY A 30 -3.56 17.24 -18.87
CA GLY A 30 -2.94 17.50 -17.56
C GLY A 30 -3.61 16.79 -16.37
N CYS A 31 -4.76 16.12 -16.56
CA CYS A 31 -5.45 15.46 -15.47
C CYS A 31 -4.61 14.35 -14.83
N CYS A 32 -4.44 14.44 -13.50
CA CYS A 32 -3.66 13.45 -12.72
C CYS A 32 -2.27 13.11 -13.26
N PHE A 33 -1.64 14.01 -14.01
CA PHE A 33 -0.34 13.79 -14.66
C PHE A 33 0.71 13.21 -13.70
N ARG A 34 0.83 13.77 -12.48
CA ARG A 34 1.78 13.26 -11.48
C ARG A 34 1.52 11.81 -11.09
N THR A 35 0.25 11.45 -10.86
CA THR A 35 -0.12 10.08 -10.48
C THR A 35 0.11 9.13 -11.65
N GLY A 36 -0.26 9.52 -12.88
CA GLY A 36 0.03 8.74 -14.07
C GLY A 36 1.52 8.43 -14.22
N ARG A 37 2.39 9.44 -14.06
CA ARG A 37 3.86 9.25 -14.14
C ARG A 37 4.41 8.32 -13.05
N LEU A 38 3.86 8.37 -11.85
CA LEU A 38 4.24 7.43 -10.78
C LEU A 38 3.83 5.99 -11.12
N LEU A 39 2.63 5.80 -11.68
CA LEU A 39 2.16 4.47 -12.11
C LEU A 39 2.94 3.92 -13.30
N GLU A 40 3.36 4.77 -14.24
CA GLU A 40 4.27 4.37 -15.33
C GLU A 40 5.62 3.91 -14.79
N SER A 41 6.16 4.59 -13.78
CA SER A 41 7.38 4.15 -13.09
C SER A 41 7.18 2.83 -12.33
N ASP A 42 5.94 2.52 -11.96
CA ASP A 42 5.51 1.27 -11.32
C ASP A 42 5.06 0.19 -12.33
N GLY A 43 5.33 0.41 -13.61
CA GLY A 43 5.13 -0.57 -14.70
C GLY A 43 3.75 -0.57 -15.35
N VAL A 44 2.84 0.33 -14.98
CA VAL A 44 1.50 0.44 -15.57
C VAL A 44 1.51 1.42 -16.74
N ARG A 45 0.89 1.08 -17.85
CA ARG A 45 0.71 2.01 -18.99
C ARG A 45 -0.46 2.94 -18.71
N VAL A 46 -0.20 4.26 -18.74
CA VAL A 46 -1.24 5.28 -18.54
C VAL A 46 -1.35 6.16 -19.76
N LEU A 47 -2.48 6.11 -20.43
CA LEU A 47 -2.82 6.91 -21.61
C LEU A 47 -3.84 7.98 -21.25
N THR A 48 -4.02 8.96 -22.13
CA THR A 48 -5.03 10.00 -22.02
C THR A 48 -5.68 10.26 -23.36
N THR A 49 -6.98 10.52 -23.39
CA THR A 49 -7.66 10.99 -24.59
C THR A 49 -7.28 12.43 -24.96
N ALA A 50 -6.60 13.14 -24.08
CA ALA A 50 -6.12 14.52 -24.28
C ALA A 50 -7.21 15.45 -24.79
N MET A 51 -8.37 15.48 -24.14
CA MET A 51 -9.50 16.34 -24.51
C MET A 51 -9.08 17.81 -24.60
N ALA A 52 -9.48 18.45 -25.68
CA ALA A 52 -9.24 19.85 -25.99
C ALA A 52 -10.56 20.65 -25.96
N GLU A 53 -10.49 21.98 -26.17
CA GLU A 53 -11.64 22.87 -26.08
C GLU A 53 -12.84 22.43 -26.96
N ASN A 54 -12.59 21.94 -28.16
CA ASN A 54 -13.65 21.47 -29.06
C ASN A 54 -14.39 20.23 -28.54
N ASP A 55 -13.67 19.37 -27.81
CA ASP A 55 -14.24 18.14 -27.25
C ASP A 55 -15.28 18.46 -26.14
N PHE A 56 -15.11 19.59 -25.44
CA PHE A 56 -16.09 20.05 -24.44
C PHE A 56 -17.41 20.57 -25.06
N ILE A 57 -17.36 20.96 -26.32
CA ILE A 57 -18.54 21.52 -27.05
C ILE A 57 -19.23 20.41 -27.86
N LEU A 58 -18.45 19.54 -28.49
CA LEU A 58 -18.93 18.55 -29.46
C LEU A 58 -19.05 17.14 -28.91
N GLY A 59 -18.50 16.90 -27.71
CA GLY A 59 -18.31 15.56 -27.14
C GLY A 59 -16.98 14.94 -27.54
N ALA A 60 -16.52 13.94 -26.79
CA ALA A 60 -15.25 13.26 -26.95
C ALA A 60 -15.37 11.72 -27.05
N SER A 61 -16.58 11.20 -27.22
CA SER A 61 -16.84 9.76 -27.27
C SER A 61 -16.04 9.08 -28.38
N GLU A 62 -16.07 9.64 -29.63
CA GLU A 62 -15.28 9.12 -30.75
C GLU A 62 -13.77 9.11 -30.45
N LYS A 63 -13.28 10.11 -29.70
CA LYS A 63 -11.88 10.18 -29.27
C LYS A 63 -11.52 9.08 -28.30
N LEU A 64 -12.43 8.74 -27.37
CA LEU A 64 -12.26 7.61 -26.47
C LEU A 64 -12.26 6.28 -27.24
N GLU A 65 -13.19 6.07 -28.17
CA GLU A 65 -13.23 4.88 -29.02
C GLU A 65 -11.94 4.68 -29.81
N ASN A 66 -11.42 5.75 -30.42
CA ASN A 66 -10.17 5.70 -31.18
C ASN A 66 -8.97 5.40 -30.27
N THR A 67 -8.89 6.05 -29.10
CA THR A 67 -7.82 5.78 -28.12
C THR A 67 -7.85 4.34 -27.60
N LEU A 68 -9.05 3.77 -27.39
CA LEU A 68 -9.22 2.37 -27.01
C LEU A 68 -8.71 1.42 -28.10
N LYS A 69 -9.09 1.64 -29.37
CA LYS A 69 -8.64 0.83 -30.52
C LYS A 69 -7.12 0.92 -30.70
N GLU A 70 -6.56 2.11 -30.64
CA GLU A 70 -5.10 2.33 -30.75
C GLU A 70 -4.34 1.65 -29.60
N ALA A 71 -4.84 1.76 -28.35
CA ALA A 71 -4.25 1.10 -27.20
C ALA A 71 -4.28 -0.42 -27.34
N TYR A 72 -5.41 -0.98 -27.80
CA TYR A 72 -5.55 -2.40 -28.05
C TYR A 72 -4.59 -2.88 -29.12
N ASP A 73 -4.48 -2.17 -30.25
CA ASP A 73 -3.59 -2.54 -31.33
C ASP A 73 -2.12 -2.46 -30.95
N MET A 74 -1.74 -1.46 -30.18
CA MET A 74 -0.36 -1.20 -29.76
C MET A 74 0.12 -2.17 -28.69
N PHE A 75 -0.70 -2.47 -27.68
CA PHE A 75 -0.26 -3.16 -26.47
C PHE A 75 -0.84 -4.57 -26.31
N LYS A 76 -1.90 -4.91 -27.07
CA LYS A 76 -2.63 -6.19 -26.95
C LYS A 76 -2.99 -6.55 -25.51
N PRO A 77 -3.63 -5.63 -24.77
CA PRO A 77 -3.95 -5.83 -23.37
C PRO A 77 -5.07 -6.88 -23.20
N GLU A 78 -5.05 -7.60 -22.09
CA GLU A 78 -6.16 -8.44 -21.64
C GLU A 78 -7.15 -7.65 -20.80
N PHE A 79 -6.66 -6.58 -20.12
CA PHE A 79 -7.46 -5.75 -19.23
C PHE A 79 -7.15 -4.26 -19.35
N ILE A 80 -8.17 -3.45 -19.68
CA ILE A 80 -8.12 -1.98 -19.76
C ILE A 80 -9.05 -1.38 -18.71
N GLY A 81 -8.56 -0.36 -17.97
CA GLY A 81 -9.40 0.52 -17.13
C GLY A 81 -9.60 1.87 -17.77
N VAL A 82 -10.84 2.29 -17.99
CA VAL A 82 -11.18 3.64 -18.47
C VAL A 82 -11.64 4.50 -17.31
N VAL A 83 -10.90 5.55 -16.99
CA VAL A 83 -11.24 6.46 -15.87
C VAL A 83 -11.74 7.78 -16.44
N GLY A 84 -13.01 8.07 -16.21
CA GLY A 84 -13.59 9.39 -16.47
C GLY A 84 -12.97 10.44 -15.54
N THR A 85 -12.73 11.62 -16.07
CA THR A 85 -12.29 12.77 -15.28
C THR A 85 -13.44 13.72 -15.01
N CYS A 86 -13.25 14.71 -14.14
CA CYS A 86 -14.25 15.76 -13.92
C CYS A 86 -14.74 16.36 -15.24
N ALA A 87 -13.83 16.55 -16.19
CA ALA A 87 -14.13 17.18 -17.46
C ALA A 87 -15.10 16.34 -18.30
N SER A 88 -14.83 15.06 -18.51
CA SER A 88 -15.70 14.17 -19.26
C SER A 88 -17.04 13.96 -18.56
N MET A 89 -17.05 13.88 -17.24
CA MET A 89 -18.30 13.69 -16.48
C MET A 89 -19.19 14.94 -16.47
N ILE A 90 -18.61 16.16 -16.47
CA ILE A 90 -19.39 17.42 -16.56
C ILE A 90 -20.13 17.54 -17.88
N ILE A 91 -19.52 17.13 -18.98
CA ILE A 91 -20.15 17.20 -20.30
C ILE A 91 -21.06 16.01 -20.60
N GLY A 92 -21.16 15.04 -19.66
CA GLY A 92 -22.09 13.91 -19.76
C GLY A 92 -21.62 12.81 -20.72
N GLU A 93 -20.32 12.57 -20.83
CA GLU A 93 -19.77 11.45 -21.62
C GLU A 93 -20.24 10.11 -21.07
N ASP A 94 -20.74 9.24 -21.95
CA ASP A 94 -21.10 7.86 -21.61
C ASP A 94 -19.93 6.92 -21.92
N LEU A 95 -19.19 6.55 -20.88
CA LEU A 95 -18.03 5.67 -21.01
C LEU A 95 -18.46 4.27 -21.45
N LYS A 96 -19.61 3.76 -21.00
CA LYS A 96 -20.10 2.41 -21.34
C LYS A 96 -20.46 2.30 -22.81
N GLU A 97 -21.13 3.34 -23.36
CA GLU A 97 -21.46 3.40 -24.78
C GLU A 97 -20.19 3.43 -25.66
N ALA A 98 -19.23 4.30 -25.34
CA ALA A 98 -17.98 4.41 -26.09
C ALA A 98 -17.16 3.08 -26.06
N ILE A 99 -17.12 2.41 -24.90
CA ILE A 99 -16.46 1.10 -24.75
C ILE A 99 -17.17 0.04 -25.62
N ALA A 100 -18.52 0.02 -25.59
CA ALA A 100 -19.29 -0.91 -26.40
C ALA A 100 -19.07 -0.68 -27.92
N ASN A 101 -19.02 0.57 -28.36
CA ASN A 101 -18.77 0.95 -29.75
C ASN A 101 -17.34 0.61 -30.20
N ALA A 102 -16.35 0.67 -29.29
CA ALA A 102 -14.98 0.25 -29.61
C ALA A 102 -14.88 -1.24 -29.93
N ASN A 103 -15.74 -2.09 -29.36
CA ASN A 103 -15.93 -3.52 -29.64
C ASN A 103 -14.59 -4.29 -29.63
N LEU A 104 -13.85 -4.24 -28.52
CA LEU A 104 -12.54 -4.86 -28.36
C LEU A 104 -12.67 -6.30 -27.83
N ASP A 105 -11.73 -7.15 -28.22
CA ASP A 105 -11.61 -8.53 -27.71
C ASP A 105 -10.72 -8.58 -26.45
N CYS A 106 -11.07 -7.76 -25.46
CA CYS A 106 -10.42 -7.73 -24.13
C CYS A 106 -11.42 -7.18 -23.10
N THR A 107 -11.11 -7.36 -21.82
CA THR A 107 -11.94 -6.79 -20.77
C THR A 107 -11.67 -5.29 -20.63
N VAL A 108 -12.73 -4.47 -20.71
CA VAL A 108 -12.65 -3.03 -20.50
C VAL A 108 -13.65 -2.62 -19.42
N ILE A 109 -13.20 -2.01 -18.34
CA ILE A 109 -14.09 -1.51 -17.28
C ILE A 109 -14.15 0.01 -17.26
N PRO A 110 -15.35 0.62 -17.22
CA PRO A 110 -15.52 2.04 -17.00
C PRO A 110 -15.47 2.39 -15.51
N VAL A 111 -14.85 3.51 -15.18
CA VAL A 111 -14.84 4.11 -13.85
C VAL A 111 -15.27 5.56 -13.96
N GLU A 112 -16.51 5.84 -13.59
CA GLU A 112 -17.12 7.17 -13.65
C GLU A 112 -16.71 8.01 -12.43
N SER A 113 -15.48 8.53 -12.45
CA SER A 113 -14.94 9.28 -11.33
C SER A 113 -15.37 10.73 -11.32
N HIS A 114 -16.04 11.16 -10.26
CA HIS A 114 -16.54 12.53 -10.08
C HIS A 114 -15.55 13.49 -9.41
N GLY A 115 -14.27 13.29 -9.54
CA GLY A 115 -13.16 13.90 -8.81
C GLY A 115 -13.05 15.41 -8.69
N GLY A 116 -14.09 16.21 -9.04
CA GLY A 116 -13.98 17.66 -9.10
C GLY A 116 -14.90 18.47 -8.22
N PHE A 117 -15.89 17.89 -7.61
CA PHE A 117 -16.93 18.66 -6.92
C PHE A 117 -16.78 18.74 -5.40
N GLY A 118 -15.60 18.41 -4.85
CA GLY A 118 -15.24 18.73 -3.46
C GLY A 118 -15.77 17.80 -2.37
N GLU A 119 -16.55 16.79 -2.70
CA GLU A 119 -17.14 15.88 -1.72
C GLU A 119 -16.57 14.45 -1.73
N GLY A 120 -15.82 14.08 -2.77
CA GLY A 120 -15.23 12.73 -2.88
C GLY A 120 -13.81 12.64 -2.35
N ASP A 121 -13.49 11.53 -1.69
CA ASP A 121 -12.14 11.20 -1.21
C ASP A 121 -11.54 9.97 -1.94
N ASN A 122 -10.38 9.55 -1.49
CA ASN A 122 -9.72 8.35 -2.03
C ASN A 122 -10.56 7.07 -1.86
N THR A 123 -11.35 6.98 -0.81
CA THR A 123 -12.18 5.81 -0.52
C THR A 123 -13.26 5.66 -1.58
N GLU A 124 -13.90 6.75 -1.95
CA GLU A 124 -14.94 6.77 -3.00
C GLU A 124 -14.37 6.32 -4.35
N GLY A 125 -13.23 6.88 -4.77
CA GLY A 125 -12.59 6.47 -6.03
C GLY A 125 -12.21 5.00 -6.06
N ALA A 126 -11.75 4.43 -4.95
CA ALA A 126 -11.48 3.01 -4.84
C ALA A 126 -12.76 2.17 -4.91
N ILE A 127 -13.83 2.60 -4.24
CA ILE A 127 -15.15 1.92 -4.26
C ILE A 127 -15.70 1.87 -5.68
N MET A 128 -15.64 2.96 -6.43
CA MET A 128 -16.09 2.99 -7.83
C MET A 128 -15.41 1.94 -8.70
N VAL A 129 -14.09 1.77 -8.54
CA VAL A 129 -13.34 0.74 -9.26
C VAL A 129 -13.74 -0.66 -8.82
N LEU A 130 -13.87 -0.90 -7.51
CA LEU A 130 -14.25 -2.20 -6.95
C LEU A 130 -15.64 -2.61 -7.44
N ASP A 131 -16.60 -1.69 -7.43
CA ASP A 131 -17.96 -1.95 -7.91
C ASP A 131 -17.98 -2.23 -9.42
N SER A 132 -17.26 -1.45 -10.21
CA SER A 132 -17.12 -1.72 -11.65
C SER A 132 -16.45 -3.08 -11.90
N ALA A 133 -15.38 -3.41 -11.16
CA ALA A 133 -14.70 -4.69 -11.28
C ALA A 133 -15.61 -5.89 -10.95
N VAL A 134 -16.55 -5.73 -10.01
CA VAL A 134 -17.57 -6.76 -9.73
C VAL A 134 -18.59 -6.85 -10.86
N GLU A 135 -19.07 -5.71 -11.38
CA GLU A 135 -20.04 -5.66 -12.49
C GLU A 135 -19.50 -6.40 -13.73
N TYR A 136 -18.21 -6.25 -14.00
CA TYR A 136 -17.53 -6.87 -15.15
C TYR A 136 -16.84 -8.23 -14.82
N GLY A 137 -17.06 -8.78 -13.62
CA GLY A 137 -16.60 -10.12 -13.24
C GLY A 137 -15.10 -10.28 -13.01
N ILE A 138 -14.38 -9.19 -12.75
CA ILE A 138 -12.93 -9.19 -12.47
C ILE A 138 -12.65 -9.72 -11.06
N ILE A 139 -13.46 -9.29 -10.08
CA ILE A 139 -13.38 -9.75 -8.69
C ILE A 139 -14.76 -10.17 -8.18
N PRO A 140 -14.85 -11.09 -7.22
CA PRO A 140 -16.11 -11.42 -6.57
C PRO A 140 -16.56 -10.28 -5.65
N ARG A 141 -17.88 -10.15 -5.44
CA ARG A 141 -18.49 -9.14 -4.54
C ARG A 141 -17.92 -9.22 -3.11
N GLU A 142 -17.68 -10.42 -2.61
CA GLU A 142 -17.11 -10.64 -1.27
C GLU A 142 -15.73 -9.97 -1.11
N GLU A 143 -14.87 -10.05 -2.13
CA GLU A 143 -13.57 -9.38 -2.12
C GLU A 143 -13.72 -7.85 -2.19
N ALA A 144 -14.65 -7.34 -3.00
CA ALA A 144 -14.91 -5.91 -3.04
C ALA A 144 -15.40 -5.37 -1.69
N ASP A 145 -16.34 -6.05 -1.06
CA ASP A 145 -16.88 -5.67 0.25
C ASP A 145 -15.79 -5.69 1.34
N ARG A 146 -14.92 -6.70 1.32
CA ARG A 146 -13.76 -6.79 2.21
C ARG A 146 -12.81 -5.61 2.02
N GLN A 147 -12.47 -5.27 0.77
CA GLN A 147 -11.61 -4.12 0.46
C GLN A 147 -12.22 -2.79 0.94
N ILE A 148 -13.52 -2.61 0.73
CA ILE A 148 -14.26 -1.42 1.18
C ILE A 148 -14.23 -1.32 2.72
N GLU A 149 -14.40 -2.42 3.43
CA GLU A 149 -14.30 -2.44 4.89
C GLU A 149 -12.89 -2.06 5.36
N MET A 150 -11.84 -2.61 4.74
CA MET A 150 -10.45 -2.28 5.07
C MET A 150 -10.12 -0.82 4.80
N LEU A 151 -10.61 -0.24 3.71
CA LEU A 151 -10.44 1.19 3.42
C LEU A 151 -11.08 2.09 4.48
N LYS A 152 -12.27 1.75 4.96
CA LYS A 152 -12.96 2.48 6.04
C LYS A 152 -12.19 2.40 7.34
N LYS A 153 -11.74 1.20 7.73
CA LYS A 153 -10.93 0.98 8.94
C LYS A 153 -9.58 1.71 8.85
N ALA A 154 -8.92 1.68 7.69
CA ALA A 154 -7.68 2.42 7.48
C ALA A 154 -7.88 3.93 7.69
N THR A 155 -8.96 4.48 7.15
CA THR A 155 -9.29 5.91 7.33
C THR A 155 -9.56 6.25 8.81
N GLU A 156 -10.24 5.40 9.54
CA GLU A 156 -10.50 5.58 10.97
C GLU A 156 -9.20 5.56 11.80
N ILE A 157 -8.32 4.59 11.55
CA ILE A 157 -7.03 4.49 12.25
C ILE A 157 -6.16 5.71 11.96
N GLU A 158 -6.09 6.18 10.71
CA GLU A 158 -5.33 7.39 10.36
C GLU A 158 -5.87 8.65 11.07
N LYS A 159 -7.19 8.75 11.26
CA LYS A 159 -7.82 9.86 11.99
C LYS A 159 -7.64 9.79 13.51
N THR A 160 -7.59 8.61 14.06
CA THR A 160 -7.55 8.41 15.53
C THR A 160 -6.14 8.23 16.08
N ARG A 161 -5.28 7.47 15.39
CA ARG A 161 -3.95 7.07 15.85
C ARG A 161 -2.81 7.48 14.90
N GLY A 162 -3.13 7.84 13.66
CA GLY A 162 -2.16 8.18 12.61
C GLY A 162 -1.94 9.68 12.42
N MET A 163 -1.64 10.09 11.18
CA MET A 163 -1.30 11.48 10.83
C MET A 163 -2.50 12.38 10.55
N ALA A 164 -3.70 11.81 10.36
CA ALA A 164 -4.88 12.56 9.92
C ALA A 164 -5.75 13.06 11.08
N GLN A 165 -5.13 13.44 12.20
CA GLN A 165 -5.82 13.87 13.44
C GLN A 165 -6.34 15.33 13.41
N GLY A 166 -6.35 15.99 12.26
CA GLY A 166 -6.85 17.36 12.13
C GLY A 166 -5.93 18.45 12.69
N LYS A 167 -4.73 18.10 13.16
CA LYS A 167 -3.70 19.03 13.66
C LYS A 167 -2.42 18.94 12.85
N TYR A 168 -1.64 20.02 12.80
CA TYR A 168 -0.30 19.97 12.25
C TYR A 168 0.64 19.15 13.16
N ILE A 169 1.30 18.16 12.61
CA ILE A 169 2.32 17.36 13.29
C ILE A 169 3.67 17.70 12.67
N GLN A 170 4.60 18.14 13.49
CA GLN A 170 5.96 18.48 13.04
C GLN A 170 6.71 17.18 12.69
N PRO A 171 7.42 17.12 11.55
CA PRO A 171 8.27 15.99 11.22
C PRO A 171 9.40 15.81 12.24
N ASN A 172 9.66 14.56 12.62
CA ASN A 172 10.76 14.14 13.48
C ASN A 172 11.46 12.94 12.85
N PHE A 173 12.78 12.83 12.94
CA PHE A 173 13.55 11.70 12.38
C PHE A 173 13.52 10.44 13.26
N GLY A 174 12.95 10.53 14.46
CA GLY A 174 12.92 9.42 15.41
C GLY A 174 14.24 9.24 16.16
N ASP A 175 14.37 8.07 16.78
CA ASP A 175 15.54 7.70 17.56
C ASP A 175 16.71 7.27 16.66
N ASN A 176 17.92 7.26 17.23
CA ASN A 176 19.12 6.88 16.49
C ASN A 176 19.04 5.40 16.06
N LYS A 177 18.99 5.15 14.75
CA LYS A 177 18.85 3.82 14.14
C LYS A 177 19.94 2.85 14.61
N GLU A 178 21.17 3.34 14.74
CA GLU A 178 22.32 2.53 15.17
C GLU A 178 22.16 2.07 16.62
N GLU A 179 21.77 2.95 17.53
CA GLU A 179 21.57 2.62 18.94
C GLU A 179 20.40 1.65 19.12
N VAL A 180 19.30 1.84 18.38
CA VAL A 180 18.14 0.93 18.42
C VAL A 180 18.51 -0.43 17.84
N ALA A 181 19.26 -0.50 16.73
CA ALA A 181 19.74 -1.74 16.16
C ALA A 181 20.65 -2.51 17.14
N LYS A 182 21.59 -1.82 17.82
CA LYS A 182 22.46 -2.42 18.86
C LYS A 182 21.63 -2.99 20.02
N LYS A 183 20.56 -2.32 20.41
CA LYS A 183 19.63 -2.79 21.46
C LYS A 183 18.99 -4.11 21.07
N ILE A 184 18.50 -4.25 19.84
CA ILE A 184 17.91 -5.50 19.32
C ILE A 184 18.95 -6.63 19.31
N ILE A 185 20.12 -6.39 18.74
CA ILE A 185 21.19 -7.38 18.66
C ILE A 185 21.65 -7.83 20.06
N LYS A 186 21.77 -6.87 21.00
CA LYS A 186 22.10 -7.19 22.39
C LYS A 186 21.02 -8.06 23.03
N ALA A 187 19.74 -7.75 22.84
CA ALA A 187 18.65 -8.55 23.39
C ALA A 187 18.70 -10.00 22.88
N LEU A 188 18.96 -10.22 21.58
CA LEU A 188 19.13 -11.55 21.01
C LEU A 188 20.35 -12.28 21.59
N ARG A 189 21.48 -11.60 21.77
CA ARG A 189 22.70 -12.17 22.39
C ARG A 189 22.49 -12.55 23.86
N ASP A 190 21.74 -11.75 24.58
CA ASP A 190 21.44 -11.92 26.00
C ASP A 190 20.33 -12.97 26.25
N ASN A 191 19.94 -13.75 25.23
CA ASN A 191 18.86 -14.74 25.26
C ASN A 191 17.47 -14.18 25.63
N LYS A 192 17.24 -12.88 25.43
CA LYS A 192 15.90 -12.31 25.55
C LYS A 192 15.01 -12.77 24.40
N LYS A 193 13.75 -13.01 24.69
CA LYS A 193 12.77 -13.33 23.66
C LYS A 193 12.46 -12.05 22.85
N VAL A 194 12.72 -12.09 21.56
CA VAL A 194 12.50 -10.96 20.65
C VAL A 194 11.47 -11.34 19.60
N ALA A 195 10.52 -10.45 19.30
CA ALA A 195 9.60 -10.60 18.19
C ALA A 195 9.76 -9.48 17.15
N PHE A 196 9.58 -9.84 15.89
CA PHE A 196 9.41 -8.88 14.79
C PHE A 196 8.01 -9.03 14.23
N VAL A 197 7.28 -7.93 14.17
CA VAL A 197 5.93 -7.84 13.61
C VAL A 197 5.99 -7.01 12.34
N LEU A 198 5.78 -7.63 11.20
CA LEU A 198 5.55 -6.93 9.94
C LEU A 198 4.06 -6.69 9.80
N ASN A 199 3.62 -5.47 10.06
CA ASN A 199 2.26 -4.99 9.82
C ASN A 199 2.33 -3.90 8.75
N ALA A 200 2.65 -4.28 7.52
CA ALA A 200 2.93 -3.35 6.44
C ALA A 200 1.74 -3.20 5.50
N LYS A 201 1.62 -2.01 4.92
CA LYS A 201 0.76 -1.77 3.75
C LYS A 201 1.51 -2.14 2.47
N LYS A 202 0.78 -2.50 1.43
CA LYS A 202 1.31 -2.94 0.13
C LYS A 202 2.38 -2.01 -0.46
N GLU A 203 2.20 -0.69 -0.32
CA GLU A 203 3.07 0.32 -0.95
C GLU A 203 4.50 0.34 -0.39
N THR A 204 4.71 -0.14 0.84
CA THR A 204 6.01 -0.09 1.51
C THR A 204 6.48 -1.44 2.04
N SER A 205 5.74 -2.51 1.73
CA SER A 205 5.99 -3.86 2.25
C SER A 205 7.39 -4.39 1.93
N TYR A 206 7.87 -4.17 0.71
CA TYR A 206 9.22 -4.60 0.31
C TYR A 206 10.34 -3.93 1.10
N LEU A 207 10.15 -2.69 1.55
CA LEU A 207 11.14 -2.01 2.37
C LEU A 207 11.13 -2.52 3.80
N PHE A 208 9.94 -2.66 4.40
CA PHE A 208 9.84 -3.11 5.78
C PHE A 208 10.18 -4.59 5.94
N ALA A 209 9.97 -5.41 4.91
CA ALA A 209 10.42 -6.80 4.90
C ALA A 209 11.96 -6.94 5.01
N ASP A 210 12.73 -5.96 4.54
CA ASP A 210 14.19 -5.94 4.66
C ASP A 210 14.68 -5.92 6.12
N ILE A 211 13.87 -5.36 7.03
CA ILE A 211 14.18 -5.32 8.47
C ILE A 211 14.19 -6.73 9.06
N LEU A 212 13.37 -7.64 8.53
CA LEU A 212 13.32 -9.04 8.93
C LEU A 212 14.37 -9.90 8.20
N ASN A 213 15.05 -9.34 7.20
CA ASN A 213 15.93 -10.09 6.31
C ASN A 213 17.38 -10.16 6.83
N PHE A 214 17.57 -10.76 8.00
CA PHE A 214 18.87 -11.06 8.59
C PHE A 214 18.94 -12.53 9.05
N ASP A 215 20.15 -13.07 9.21
CA ASP A 215 20.33 -14.42 9.74
C ASP A 215 20.57 -14.36 11.26
N TYR A 216 19.56 -14.71 12.05
CA TYR A 216 19.66 -14.71 13.51
C TYR A 216 20.72 -15.69 14.03
N ARG A 217 21.07 -16.72 13.24
CA ARG A 217 22.10 -17.72 13.61
C ARG A 217 23.49 -17.12 13.70
N GLU A 218 23.76 -16.03 12.99
CA GLU A 218 24.99 -15.25 13.11
C GLU A 218 25.05 -14.46 14.42
N ILE A 219 23.92 -14.24 15.09
CA ILE A 219 23.81 -13.52 16.36
C ILE A 219 23.81 -14.49 17.53
N ASN A 220 22.86 -15.42 17.53
CA ASN A 220 22.68 -16.45 18.53
C ASN A 220 21.82 -17.60 17.96
N PRO A 221 22.42 -18.72 17.54
CA PRO A 221 21.72 -19.84 16.91
C PRO A 221 20.65 -20.51 17.81
N GLU A 222 20.80 -20.37 19.14
CA GLU A 222 19.86 -20.94 20.12
C GLU A 222 18.69 -20.04 20.44
N ASN A 223 18.72 -18.78 19.97
CA ASN A 223 17.69 -17.80 20.26
C ASN A 223 17.05 -17.26 18.98
N LYS A 224 16.16 -18.07 18.37
CA LYS A 224 15.39 -17.66 17.20
C LYS A 224 14.37 -16.58 17.58
N PRO A 225 14.33 -15.41 16.90
CA PRO A 225 13.26 -14.44 17.08
C PRO A 225 11.93 -14.98 16.55
N ILE A 226 10.82 -14.55 17.15
CA ILE A 226 9.46 -14.80 16.63
C ILE A 226 9.19 -13.84 15.49
N ILE A 227 8.75 -14.35 14.35
CA ILE A 227 8.38 -13.55 13.16
C ILE A 227 6.88 -13.66 12.94
N VAL A 228 6.21 -12.51 13.04
CA VAL A 228 4.78 -12.35 12.77
C VAL A 228 4.60 -11.43 11.58
N ALA A 229 3.78 -11.78 10.58
CA ALA A 229 3.66 -10.96 9.38
C ALA A 229 2.25 -11.02 8.76
N ASN A 230 1.83 -9.90 8.15
CA ASN A 230 0.61 -9.83 7.35
C ASN A 230 0.88 -10.17 5.88
N LEU A 231 1.43 -11.36 5.63
CA LEU A 231 1.86 -11.85 4.33
C LEU A 231 1.05 -13.06 3.85
N ASP A 232 -0.28 -13.05 4.03
CA ASP A 232 -1.14 -14.07 3.44
C ASP A 232 -1.23 -13.86 1.92
N GLU A 233 -0.75 -14.83 1.16
CA GLU A 233 -0.71 -14.81 -0.31
C GLU A 233 -2.06 -15.12 -0.97
N ASN A 234 -3.06 -15.51 -0.18
CA ASN A 234 -4.40 -15.83 -0.66
C ASN A 234 -5.38 -14.68 -0.51
N ILE A 235 -5.01 -13.65 0.27
CA ILE A 235 -5.87 -12.50 0.59
C ILE A 235 -5.40 -11.26 -0.18
N GLY A 236 -6.36 -10.55 -0.78
CA GLY A 236 -6.13 -9.28 -1.46
C GLY A 236 -6.26 -9.33 -2.99
N LEU A 237 -6.17 -8.16 -3.61
CA LEU A 237 -6.13 -8.01 -5.05
C LEU A 237 -4.86 -8.66 -5.63
N SER A 238 -4.87 -8.99 -6.91
CA SER A 238 -3.85 -9.83 -7.56
C SER A 238 -2.41 -9.35 -7.30
N ARG A 239 -2.16 -8.04 -7.44
CA ARG A 239 -0.83 -7.45 -7.19
C ARG A 239 -0.41 -7.56 -5.72
N ILE A 240 -1.36 -7.40 -4.81
CA ILE A 240 -1.10 -7.44 -3.36
C ILE A 240 -0.68 -8.85 -2.95
N ARG A 241 -1.36 -9.87 -3.45
CA ARG A 241 -0.99 -11.28 -3.25
C ARG A 241 0.40 -11.58 -3.80
N ASN A 242 0.72 -11.07 -5.00
CA ASN A 242 2.06 -11.24 -5.58
C ASN A 242 3.15 -10.60 -4.71
N HIS A 243 2.90 -9.44 -4.08
CA HIS A 243 3.86 -8.84 -3.14
C HIS A 243 4.13 -9.77 -1.94
N ALA A 244 3.10 -10.38 -1.37
CA ALA A 244 3.28 -11.34 -0.27
C ALA A 244 4.10 -12.56 -0.70
N VAL A 245 3.81 -13.13 -1.88
CA VAL A 245 4.58 -14.26 -2.45
C VAL A 245 6.05 -13.89 -2.62
N ASN A 246 6.33 -12.76 -3.29
CA ASN A 246 7.70 -12.33 -3.58
C ASN A 246 8.49 -12.09 -2.28
N ILE A 247 7.89 -11.42 -1.30
CA ILE A 247 8.55 -11.18 -0.01
C ILE A 247 8.87 -12.51 0.69
N LYS A 248 7.91 -13.43 0.77
CA LYS A 248 8.11 -14.73 1.43
C LYS A 248 9.22 -15.55 0.78
N GLN A 249 9.40 -15.46 -0.55
CA GLN A 249 10.46 -16.16 -1.27
C GLN A 249 11.87 -15.60 -0.99
N GLU A 250 11.97 -14.32 -0.62
CA GLU A 250 13.26 -13.65 -0.38
C GLU A 250 13.65 -13.59 1.10
N LEU A 251 12.69 -13.78 2.02
CA LEU A 251 13.01 -13.77 3.46
C LEU A 251 13.93 -14.91 3.85
N LYS A 252 14.96 -14.60 4.63
CA LYS A 252 15.92 -15.58 5.17
C LYS A 252 15.41 -16.30 6.41
N THR A 253 14.38 -15.78 7.03
CA THR A 253 13.81 -16.29 8.29
C THR A 253 12.38 -16.74 8.06
N ASP A 254 12.02 -17.91 8.60
CA ASP A 254 10.64 -18.43 8.51
C ASP A 254 9.68 -17.56 9.33
N ILE A 255 8.48 -17.38 8.81
CA ILE A 255 7.38 -16.69 9.49
C ILE A 255 6.70 -17.68 10.44
N ASP A 256 6.62 -17.34 11.72
CA ASP A 256 6.00 -18.19 12.74
C ASP A 256 4.46 -18.04 12.76
N TYR A 257 3.94 -16.84 12.45
CA TYR A 257 2.51 -16.58 12.40
C TYR A 257 2.13 -15.58 11.31
N ILE A 258 1.12 -15.91 10.49
CA ILE A 258 0.56 -15.04 9.46
C ILE A 258 -0.75 -14.45 9.97
N THR A 259 -0.84 -13.12 10.01
CA THR A 259 -1.98 -12.38 10.59
C THR A 259 -3.07 -12.01 9.58
N GLY A 260 -2.78 -12.09 8.28
CA GLY A 260 -3.66 -11.72 7.18
C GLY A 260 -2.90 -11.13 5.99
N GLY A 261 -3.60 -10.47 5.08
CA GLY A 261 -3.05 -9.88 3.86
C GLY A 261 -2.48 -8.46 4.07
N LEU A 262 -1.69 -8.01 3.09
CA LEU A 262 -1.04 -6.68 3.13
C LEU A 262 -2.04 -5.50 3.09
N ASP A 263 -3.22 -5.68 2.54
CA ASP A 263 -4.29 -4.69 2.54
C ASP A 263 -5.14 -4.71 3.82
N GLU A 264 -4.93 -5.73 4.67
CA GLU A 264 -5.60 -5.88 5.96
C GLU A 264 -4.83 -5.27 7.14
N TYR A 265 -3.76 -4.51 6.87
CA TYR A 265 -2.97 -3.85 7.92
C TYR A 265 -3.79 -3.10 9.00
N PRO A 266 -5.00 -2.60 8.73
CA PRO A 266 -5.80 -1.97 9.77
C PRO A 266 -6.28 -2.93 10.88
N VAL A 267 -6.37 -4.21 10.59
CA VAL A 267 -6.85 -5.23 11.54
C VAL A 267 -5.78 -6.23 11.94
N THR A 268 -4.79 -6.48 11.10
CA THR A 268 -3.73 -7.47 11.35
C THR A 268 -2.79 -7.07 12.49
N GLY A 269 -2.68 -5.77 12.79
CA GLY A 269 -1.98 -5.32 13.99
C GLY A 269 -2.58 -5.86 15.30
N LYS A 270 -3.92 -5.93 15.37
CA LYS A 270 -4.60 -6.53 16.53
C LYS A 270 -4.36 -8.04 16.60
N ALA A 271 -4.44 -8.75 15.47
CA ALA A 271 -4.16 -10.19 15.42
C ALA A 271 -2.72 -10.51 15.86
N ALA A 272 -1.75 -9.67 15.46
CA ALA A 272 -0.36 -9.79 15.91
C ALA A 272 -0.23 -9.57 17.43
N ALA A 273 -0.92 -8.58 17.97
CA ALA A 273 -0.93 -8.32 19.40
C ALA A 273 -1.53 -9.49 20.19
N ASP A 274 -2.63 -10.06 19.73
CA ASP A 274 -3.26 -11.21 20.39
C ASP A 274 -2.33 -12.44 20.37
N TYR A 275 -1.61 -12.67 19.27
CA TYR A 275 -0.57 -13.70 19.22
C TYR A 275 0.56 -13.46 20.24
N LEU A 276 1.03 -12.20 20.38
CA LEU A 276 2.09 -11.88 21.36
C LEU A 276 1.62 -11.99 22.82
N LYS A 277 0.32 -11.80 23.11
CA LYS A 277 -0.22 -12.05 24.46
C LYS A 277 -0.13 -13.54 24.84
N GLU A 278 -0.31 -14.41 23.87
CA GLU A 278 -0.17 -15.87 24.06
C GLU A 278 1.30 -16.29 24.06
N ASN A 279 2.17 -15.53 23.40
CA ASN A 279 3.61 -15.78 23.27
C ASN A 279 4.42 -14.58 23.77
N PRO A 280 4.44 -14.31 25.08
CA PRO A 280 5.06 -13.09 25.63
C PRO A 280 6.56 -13.01 25.34
N VAL A 281 7.02 -11.78 25.04
CA VAL A 281 8.40 -11.48 24.66
C VAL A 281 8.96 -10.33 25.49
N ASP A 282 10.29 -10.25 25.60
CA ASP A 282 10.99 -9.19 26.33
C ASP A 282 11.09 -7.89 25.50
N LEU A 283 11.17 -8.04 24.15
CA LEU A 283 11.28 -6.93 23.20
C LEU A 283 10.54 -7.28 21.92
N TYR A 284 9.83 -6.31 21.36
CA TYR A 284 9.18 -6.47 20.07
C TYR A 284 9.34 -5.25 19.16
N VAL A 285 9.48 -5.52 17.86
CA VAL A 285 9.70 -4.53 16.79
C VAL A 285 8.51 -4.57 15.85
N VAL A 286 7.75 -3.47 15.75
CA VAL A 286 6.59 -3.37 14.84
C VAL A 286 6.97 -2.50 13.65
N CYS A 287 6.99 -3.10 12.46
CA CYS A 287 7.42 -2.48 11.21
C CYS A 287 6.24 -2.21 10.28
N GLY A 288 6.21 -1.03 9.65
CA GLY A 288 5.24 -0.66 8.62
C GLY A 288 4.20 0.34 9.12
N VAL A 289 3.09 -0.15 9.67
CA VAL A 289 1.99 0.66 10.20
C VAL A 289 1.83 0.43 11.71
N PRO A 290 2.80 0.86 12.53
CA PRO A 290 2.80 0.56 13.97
C PRO A 290 1.65 1.24 14.73
N HIS A 291 1.06 2.32 14.23
CA HIS A 291 -0.10 2.94 14.84
C HIS A 291 -1.40 2.11 14.72
N ALA A 292 -1.42 1.07 13.85
CA ALA A 292 -2.50 0.09 13.80
C ALA A 292 -2.32 -1.07 14.81
N PHE A 293 -1.14 -1.18 15.44
CA PHE A 293 -0.86 -2.18 16.47
C PHE A 293 -1.21 -1.59 17.85
N PRO A 294 -1.97 -2.33 18.70
CA PRO A 294 -2.34 -1.85 20.04
C PRO A 294 -1.19 -2.07 21.05
N VAL A 295 -0.14 -1.22 20.96
CA VAL A 295 1.06 -1.30 21.82
C VAL A 295 0.72 -1.25 23.29
N GLU A 296 -0.32 -0.51 23.66
CA GLU A 296 -0.81 -0.35 25.04
C GLU A 296 -1.35 -1.65 25.67
N GLU A 297 -1.58 -2.69 24.86
CA GLU A 297 -2.07 -3.98 25.31
C GLU A 297 -0.97 -5.03 25.52
N ILE A 298 0.28 -4.74 25.18
CA ILE A 298 1.39 -5.70 25.13
C ILE A 298 2.49 -5.29 26.12
N GLU A 299 2.89 -6.23 26.97
CA GLU A 299 4.05 -6.08 27.84
C GLU A 299 5.36 -6.32 27.08
N GLY A 300 6.46 -5.71 27.52
CA GLY A 300 7.77 -5.79 26.92
C GLY A 300 8.24 -4.47 26.34
N GLU A 301 9.53 -4.38 26.03
CA GLU A 301 10.12 -3.19 25.42
C GLU A 301 9.69 -3.10 23.93
N SER A 302 9.19 -1.93 23.52
CA SER A 302 8.56 -1.74 22.21
C SER A 302 9.35 -0.83 21.29
N ILE A 303 9.49 -1.25 20.02
CA ILE A 303 10.13 -0.46 18.96
C ILE A 303 9.17 -0.35 17.80
N ALA A 304 8.84 0.88 17.38
CA ALA A 304 8.11 1.16 16.17
C ALA A 304 9.04 1.53 15.02
N VAL A 305 8.83 0.98 13.84
CA VAL A 305 9.51 1.39 12.60
C VAL A 305 8.47 1.83 11.59
N THR A 306 8.46 3.11 11.23
CA THR A 306 7.44 3.74 10.38
C THR A 306 8.02 4.40 9.14
N ASP A 307 7.21 4.59 8.09
CA ASP A 307 7.54 5.29 6.85
C ASP A 307 7.33 6.81 6.92
N GLY A 308 6.85 7.32 8.06
CA GLY A 308 6.43 8.71 8.19
C GLY A 308 7.12 9.48 9.32
N PRO A 309 7.96 10.51 9.02
CA PRO A 309 8.54 11.34 10.06
C PRO A 309 7.50 12.10 10.91
N ARG A 310 6.27 12.25 10.41
CA ARG A 310 5.14 12.83 11.15
C ARG A 310 4.43 11.84 12.07
N LEU A 311 4.74 10.55 11.96
CA LEU A 311 4.20 9.52 12.86
C LEU A 311 5.02 9.34 14.13
N VAL A 312 6.22 9.90 14.20
CA VAL A 312 7.12 9.71 15.35
C VAL A 312 6.48 10.14 16.66
N GLU A 313 5.98 11.39 16.73
CA GLU A 313 5.33 11.87 17.95
C GLU A 313 4.02 11.13 18.27
N PRO A 314 3.10 10.90 17.32
CA PRO A 314 1.93 10.06 17.58
C PRO A 314 2.25 8.65 18.11
N LEU A 315 3.31 8.01 17.63
CA LEU A 315 3.73 6.69 18.10
C LEU A 315 4.30 6.73 19.53
N ARG A 316 5.04 7.79 19.89
CA ARG A 316 5.47 8.02 21.26
C ARG A 316 4.27 8.27 22.20
N ASP A 317 3.28 9.03 21.73
CA ASP A 317 2.04 9.28 22.48
C ASP A 317 1.23 7.99 22.71
N LEU A 318 1.33 7.01 21.80
CA LEU A 318 0.73 5.68 21.95
C LEU A 318 1.47 4.78 22.95
N GLY A 319 2.71 5.10 23.32
CA GLY A 319 3.48 4.38 24.33
C GLY A 319 4.64 3.55 23.80
N TYR A 320 5.07 3.72 22.55
CA TYR A 320 6.30 3.07 22.08
C TYR A 320 7.54 3.63 22.77
N ASP A 321 8.43 2.73 23.27
CA ASP A 321 9.67 3.11 23.93
C ASP A 321 10.70 3.68 22.97
N ASN A 322 10.77 3.15 21.74
CA ASN A 322 11.59 3.68 20.67
C ASN A 322 10.82 3.79 19.36
N VAL A 323 11.10 4.86 18.60
CA VAL A 323 10.49 5.07 17.28
C VAL A 323 11.55 5.40 16.25
N VAL A 324 11.64 4.60 15.21
CA VAL A 324 12.55 4.76 14.08
C VAL A 324 11.75 5.15 12.82
N ALA A 325 12.20 6.17 12.09
CA ALA A 325 11.60 6.56 10.83
C ALA A 325 12.45 6.14 9.63
N GLU A 326 11.86 5.36 8.71
CA GLU A 326 12.39 5.11 7.36
C GLU A 326 11.90 6.22 6.44
N ILE A 327 12.83 7.01 5.93
CA ILE A 327 12.53 8.12 5.02
C ILE A 327 12.50 7.60 3.58
N ASP A 328 11.63 8.19 2.75
CA ASP A 328 11.51 7.88 1.32
C ASP A 328 11.09 6.43 1.02
N ALA A 329 10.43 5.75 1.96
CA ALA A 329 9.99 4.36 1.81
C ALA A 329 9.18 4.13 0.52
N HIS A 330 8.24 5.04 0.20
CA HIS A 330 7.44 4.95 -1.02
C HIS A 330 8.24 5.10 -2.31
N SER A 331 9.24 5.99 -2.33
CA SER A 331 10.08 6.19 -3.52
C SER A 331 11.05 5.03 -3.75
N LYS A 332 11.54 4.41 -2.68
CA LYS A 332 12.43 3.24 -2.74
C LYS A 332 11.71 1.98 -3.25
N THR A 333 10.40 1.86 -3.00
CA THR A 333 9.60 0.68 -3.40
C THR A 333 8.90 0.82 -4.74
N LEU A 334 9.02 1.97 -5.41
CA LEU A 334 8.36 2.21 -6.67
C LEU A 334 8.98 1.36 -7.80
N GLY A 335 8.15 0.63 -8.54
CA GLY A 335 8.57 -0.19 -9.67
C GLY A 335 9.39 -1.44 -9.30
N THR A 336 9.38 -1.86 -8.03
CA THR A 336 10.07 -3.07 -7.58
C THR A 336 9.11 -4.23 -7.32
N ASP A 337 9.63 -5.43 -7.51
CA ASP A 337 9.01 -6.71 -7.17
C ASP A 337 9.83 -7.52 -6.17
N LYS A 338 10.85 -6.90 -5.55
CA LYS A 338 11.83 -7.51 -4.64
C LYS A 338 12.00 -6.70 -3.38
N ILE A 339 12.50 -7.35 -2.33
CA ILE A 339 12.91 -6.67 -1.09
C ILE A 339 13.95 -5.60 -1.41
N VAL A 340 13.68 -4.36 -0.99
CA VAL A 340 14.59 -3.23 -1.17
C VAL A 340 15.26 -2.88 0.14
N PHE A 341 16.51 -2.47 0.05
CA PHE A 341 17.34 -2.12 1.19
C PHE A 341 16.71 -0.98 2.01
N SER A 342 16.51 -1.24 3.31
CA SER A 342 16.13 -0.25 4.31
C SER A 342 17.35 0.22 5.11
N ASP A 343 17.35 1.48 5.53
CA ASP A 343 18.47 1.98 6.34
C ASP A 343 18.54 1.26 7.68
N PHE A 344 17.38 1.02 8.31
CA PHE A 344 17.33 0.35 9.61
C PHE A 344 17.70 -1.14 9.52
N GLY A 345 17.23 -1.86 8.48
CA GLY A 345 17.65 -3.24 8.22
C GLY A 345 19.16 -3.34 7.99
N GLY A 346 19.75 -2.37 7.28
CA GLY A 346 21.18 -2.22 7.12
C GLY A 346 21.92 -2.02 8.45
N MET A 347 21.38 -1.21 9.36
CA MET A 347 21.95 -1.00 10.70
C MET A 347 21.87 -2.27 11.55
N ILE A 348 20.77 -3.04 11.47
CA ILE A 348 20.64 -4.32 12.17
C ILE A 348 21.73 -5.28 11.69
N ARG A 349 21.88 -5.45 10.37
CA ARG A 349 22.92 -6.33 9.79
C ARG A 349 24.34 -5.87 10.17
N SER A 350 24.62 -4.58 10.13
CA SER A 350 25.90 -4.03 10.55
C SER A 350 26.18 -4.26 12.03
N ALA A 351 25.16 -4.20 12.88
CA ALA A 351 25.29 -4.39 14.32
C ALA A 351 25.60 -5.85 14.72
N ILE A 352 25.42 -6.82 13.81
CA ILE A 352 25.81 -8.22 14.02
C ILE A 352 27.33 -8.32 14.19
N ASP A 353 28.11 -7.55 13.45
CA ASP A 353 29.56 -7.57 13.51
C ASP A 353 30.15 -6.81 14.71
N TRP A 354 29.33 -6.04 15.42
CA TRP A 354 29.81 -5.27 16.58
C TRP A 354 29.89 -6.14 17.82
N LYS A 355 31.09 -6.21 18.37
CA LYS A 355 31.42 -6.96 19.61
C LYS A 355 31.07 -6.19 20.86
#